data_c7c9ffac22a763f7fc99b568f47746bb
#
_entry.id   c7c9ffac22a763f7fc99b568f47746bb
#
_cell.length_a   1.000
_cell.length_b   1.000
_cell.length_c   1.000
_cell.angle_alpha   90.00
_cell.angle_beta   90.00
_cell.angle_gamma   90.00
#
_symmetry.space_group_name_H-M   'P 1'
#
loop_
_entity.id
_entity.type
_entity.pdbx_description
1 polymer ?
#
loop_
_entity_poly.entity_id
_entity_poly.type
_entity_poly.pdbx_seq_one_letter_code
_entity_poly.pdbx_strand_id
1 'polypeptide(L)'
;MKRSAWLIAIILTVGCAKVLAVREIPGIVVGEPSFFRTIEAHTDAPIVAGNRIEVLLNGNETFPAMLRDIRAAKSTITFAQYLYEDGSIARELAQAFAERGRAGVKVNILLDDHGSGSVSSEIIDTMKQGGCEVEFFRRIDAEGIVFPWKLLRYNYRSHRRVLVIDGRIGFTGGYGISDAWTGDGRTPEHWRDTNARIEGPLVRFLQAAFAESWLETTGIAIGGEEYFPRLETAGNVTGQIVKSSPTGGSFQNYMLFLLSINSAKTSIRITNPYFMPDDVMTEALVKAAGRGVRVDILLPGEIDSQITYTASRSHYGPLLLGGISIYEYKASLMHAKTIVVDGVWATIGSTNFDNRSFALNQEINLTVYDRGIAQRMEQIFADDLKYSEPITYEKWHSRSLYERVMEMFAFPIKEQL
;
A
#
# COMPACT_ATOMS: atom_id res chain seq x y z
N MET A 1 -6.59 -36.45 -13.77
CA MET A 1 -5.57 -36.20 -12.76
C MET A 1 -4.22 -35.70 -13.29
N LYS A 2 -3.68 -36.14 -14.46
CA LYS A 2 -2.36 -35.67 -14.98
C LYS A 2 -2.36 -34.25 -15.57
N ARG A 3 -3.50 -33.72 -16.04
CA ARG A 3 -3.58 -32.35 -16.62
C ARG A 3 -3.59 -31.23 -15.56
N SER A 4 -4.11 -31.50 -14.35
CA SER A 4 -4.14 -30.53 -13.25
C SER A 4 -2.76 -30.27 -12.65
N ALA A 5 -1.87 -31.28 -12.63
CA ALA A 5 -0.52 -31.15 -12.09
C ALA A 5 0.39 -30.24 -12.97
N TRP A 6 0.16 -30.22 -14.30
CA TRP A 6 0.89 -29.33 -15.21
C TRP A 6 0.45 -27.88 -15.11
N LEU A 7 -0.84 -27.64 -14.86
CA LEU A 7 -1.35 -26.26 -14.63
C LEU A 7 -0.79 -25.65 -13.34
N ILE A 8 -0.70 -26.46 -12.27
CA ILE A 8 -0.09 -26.03 -10.99
C ILE A 8 1.42 -25.79 -11.18
N ALA A 9 2.13 -26.64 -11.94
CA ALA A 9 3.55 -26.46 -12.22
C ALA A 9 3.84 -25.20 -13.06
N ILE A 10 2.97 -24.86 -14.03
CA ILE A 10 3.11 -23.64 -14.85
C ILE A 10 2.85 -22.38 -13.99
N ILE A 11 1.89 -22.40 -13.09
CA ILE A 11 1.64 -21.28 -12.17
C ILE A 11 2.85 -21.08 -11.23
N LEU A 12 3.47 -22.15 -10.74
CA LEU A 12 4.65 -22.09 -9.88
C LEU A 12 5.93 -21.61 -10.61
N THR A 13 6.05 -21.85 -11.92
CA THR A 13 7.26 -21.44 -12.67
C THR A 13 7.22 -20.02 -13.23
N VAL A 14 6.05 -19.43 -13.37
CA VAL A 14 5.88 -18.07 -13.94
C VAL A 14 5.93 -16.99 -12.84
N GLY A 15 5.93 -17.37 -11.57
CA GLY A 15 5.88 -16.45 -10.44
C GLY A 15 7.22 -16.07 -9.80
N CYS A 16 8.36 -16.57 -10.29
CA CYS A 16 9.67 -16.17 -9.77
C CYS A 16 10.15 -14.86 -10.43
N ALA A 17 9.42 -13.76 -10.25
CA ALA A 17 9.97 -12.45 -10.53
C ALA A 17 10.96 -12.12 -9.40
N LYS A 18 12.27 -12.40 -9.62
CA LYS A 18 13.29 -11.92 -8.69
C LYS A 18 13.27 -10.41 -8.68
N VAL A 19 13.11 -9.82 -7.50
CA VAL A 19 13.45 -8.43 -7.24
C VAL A 19 14.93 -8.21 -7.60
N LEU A 20 15.30 -7.00 -7.98
CA LEU A 20 16.64 -6.62 -8.45
C LEU A 20 17.76 -7.16 -7.54
N ALA A 21 18.81 -7.73 -8.14
CA ALA A 21 20.04 -8.06 -7.42
C ALA A 21 20.82 -6.79 -7.16
N VAL A 22 20.51 -6.06 -6.10
CA VAL A 22 21.27 -4.87 -5.67
C VAL A 22 22.52 -5.34 -4.92
N ARG A 23 23.72 -4.96 -5.44
CA ARG A 23 25.00 -5.34 -4.83
C ARG A 23 25.58 -4.29 -3.92
N GLU A 24 25.33 -3.03 -4.22
CA GLU A 24 25.91 -1.88 -3.49
C GLU A 24 24.92 -0.72 -3.48
N ILE A 25 24.85 -0.02 -2.35
CA ILE A 25 24.02 1.17 -2.17
C ILE A 25 24.92 2.32 -1.75
N PRO A 26 24.75 3.52 -2.36
CA PRO A 26 25.57 4.66 -2.04
C PRO A 26 25.41 5.09 -0.58
N GLY A 27 26.50 5.51 0.04
CA GLY A 27 26.53 6.07 1.40
C GLY A 27 25.98 7.50 1.42
N ILE A 28 24.65 7.64 1.38
CA ILE A 28 23.92 8.91 1.45
C ILE A 28 23.15 9.02 2.77
N VAL A 29 22.72 10.20 3.14
CA VAL A 29 22.03 10.49 4.41
C VAL A 29 20.66 11.07 4.14
N VAL A 30 19.62 10.56 4.79
CA VAL A 30 18.25 11.08 4.69
C VAL A 30 18.24 12.57 5.05
N GLY A 31 17.60 13.38 4.20
CA GLY A 31 17.49 14.83 4.38
C GLY A 31 18.62 15.64 3.76
N GLU A 32 19.69 15.03 3.26
CA GLU A 32 20.73 15.74 2.50
C GLU A 32 20.34 15.94 1.02
N PRO A 33 20.84 16.98 0.34
CA PRO A 33 20.56 17.22 -1.08
C PRO A 33 20.94 16.05 -2.01
N SER A 34 21.95 15.27 -1.65
CA SER A 34 22.36 14.07 -2.38
C SER A 34 21.30 12.96 -2.28
N PHE A 35 20.66 12.80 -1.11
CA PHE A 35 19.57 11.86 -0.90
C PHE A 35 18.37 12.18 -1.81
N PHE A 36 17.93 13.44 -1.85
CA PHE A 36 16.79 13.85 -2.69
C PHE A 36 17.04 13.53 -4.17
N ARG A 37 18.21 13.91 -4.70
CA ARG A 37 18.52 13.62 -6.12
C ARG A 37 18.62 12.13 -6.41
N THR A 38 19.16 11.35 -5.48
CA THR A 38 19.29 9.90 -5.64
C THR A 38 17.92 9.22 -5.61
N ILE A 39 17.06 9.61 -4.66
CA ILE A 39 15.69 9.08 -4.57
C ILE A 39 14.91 9.41 -5.85
N GLU A 40 14.92 10.65 -6.32
CA GLU A 40 14.25 11.04 -7.58
C GLU A 40 14.73 10.18 -8.76
N ALA A 41 16.05 10.02 -8.90
CA ALA A 41 16.63 9.25 -10.00
C ALA A 41 16.23 7.77 -9.98
N HIS A 42 16.12 7.14 -8.80
CA HIS A 42 15.79 5.72 -8.68
C HIS A 42 14.30 5.43 -8.57
N THR A 43 13.49 6.43 -8.22
CA THR A 43 12.03 6.25 -8.11
C THR A 43 11.26 6.80 -9.31
N ASP A 44 11.94 7.54 -10.21
CA ASP A 44 11.30 8.26 -11.33
C ASP A 44 10.10 9.09 -10.86
N ALA A 45 10.19 9.66 -9.66
CA ALA A 45 9.13 10.39 -9.00
C ALA A 45 9.67 11.74 -8.51
N PRO A 46 9.21 12.88 -9.06
CA PRO A 46 9.71 14.18 -8.68
C PRO A 46 9.32 14.54 -7.24
N ILE A 47 10.25 15.18 -6.53
CA ILE A 47 10.02 15.73 -5.20
C ILE A 47 9.47 17.15 -5.35
N VAL A 48 8.30 17.40 -4.80
CA VAL A 48 7.52 18.63 -5.03
C VAL A 48 7.13 19.28 -3.71
N ALA A 49 7.44 20.55 -3.56
CA ALA A 49 7.03 21.38 -2.42
C ALA A 49 5.62 21.98 -2.62
N GLY A 50 5.09 22.59 -1.57
CA GLY A 50 3.84 23.35 -1.66
C GLY A 50 2.59 22.55 -1.32
N ASN A 51 2.71 21.43 -0.61
CA ASN A 51 1.58 20.56 -0.30
C ASN A 51 1.10 20.74 1.14
N ARG A 52 -0.19 20.49 1.36
CA ARG A 52 -0.80 20.23 2.66
C ARG A 52 -1.11 18.75 2.75
N ILE A 53 -0.65 18.11 3.82
CA ILE A 53 -0.86 16.70 4.06
C ILE A 53 -1.45 16.53 5.45
N GLU A 54 -2.58 15.84 5.52
CA GLU A 54 -3.26 15.46 6.74
C GLU A 54 -3.14 13.95 6.88
N VAL A 55 -2.57 13.50 8.00
CA VAL A 55 -2.51 12.07 8.36
C VAL A 55 -3.82 11.69 9.01
N LEU A 56 -4.51 10.72 8.44
CA LEU A 56 -5.80 10.22 8.88
C LEU A 56 -5.64 8.82 9.48
N LEU A 57 -6.08 8.66 10.72
CA LEU A 57 -6.01 7.38 11.42
C LEU A 57 -7.35 6.65 11.34
N ASN A 58 -7.28 5.39 10.93
CA ASN A 58 -8.42 4.48 10.94
C ASN A 58 -9.64 5.00 10.15
N GLY A 59 -10.74 4.27 10.21
CA GLY A 59 -11.96 4.63 9.49
C GLY A 59 -12.67 5.84 10.03
N ASN A 60 -12.62 6.06 11.35
CA ASN A 60 -13.30 7.18 12.01
C ASN A 60 -12.76 8.57 11.59
N GLU A 61 -11.54 8.66 11.08
CA GLU A 61 -11.02 9.91 10.49
C GLU A 61 -11.07 9.85 8.94
N THR A 62 -10.78 8.70 8.34
CA THR A 62 -10.65 8.55 6.88
C THR A 62 -11.99 8.66 6.16
N PHE A 63 -13.00 7.89 6.57
CA PHE A 63 -14.26 7.86 5.83
C PHE A 63 -15.08 9.15 5.93
N PRO A 64 -15.20 9.82 7.09
CA PRO A 64 -15.85 11.12 7.15
C PRO A 64 -15.15 12.18 6.27
N ALA A 65 -13.80 12.18 6.22
CA ALA A 65 -13.06 13.08 5.36
C ALA A 65 -13.31 12.78 3.88
N MET A 66 -13.27 11.51 3.45
CA MET A 66 -13.57 11.09 2.09
C MET A 66 -15.00 11.46 1.68
N LEU A 67 -16.01 11.13 2.49
CA LEU A 67 -17.42 11.40 2.21
C LEU A 67 -17.70 12.90 2.12
N ARG A 68 -17.11 13.70 3.01
CA ARG A 68 -17.20 15.16 2.96
C ARG A 68 -16.69 15.71 1.63
N ASP A 69 -15.50 15.27 1.23
CA ASP A 69 -14.86 15.81 0.03
C ASP A 69 -15.51 15.25 -1.25
N ILE A 70 -15.96 13.98 -1.28
CA ILE A 70 -16.77 13.41 -2.37
C ILE A 70 -18.05 14.22 -2.56
N ARG A 71 -18.83 14.48 -1.48
CA ARG A 71 -20.09 15.24 -1.56
C ARG A 71 -19.88 16.69 -2.00
N ALA A 72 -18.67 17.24 -1.82
CA ALA A 72 -18.30 18.59 -2.24
C ALA A 72 -17.77 18.66 -3.69
N ALA A 73 -17.56 17.55 -4.36
CA ALA A 73 -17.03 17.47 -5.73
C ALA A 73 -17.89 18.25 -6.73
N LYS A 74 -17.24 18.94 -7.69
CA LYS A 74 -17.89 19.82 -8.68
C LYS A 74 -17.70 19.37 -10.11
N SER A 75 -16.59 18.71 -10.44
CA SER A 75 -16.24 18.34 -11.82
C SER A 75 -15.93 16.87 -12.01
N THR A 76 -15.00 16.33 -11.20
CA THR A 76 -14.53 14.96 -11.41
C THR A 76 -14.28 14.24 -10.10
N ILE A 77 -14.52 12.94 -10.08
CA ILE A 77 -14.07 12.01 -9.05
C ILE A 77 -13.41 10.83 -9.74
N THR A 78 -12.18 10.51 -9.37
CA THR A 78 -11.52 9.27 -9.78
C THR A 78 -11.20 8.43 -8.56
N PHE A 79 -11.60 7.17 -8.58
CA PHE A 79 -11.47 6.27 -7.44
C PHE A 79 -10.93 4.91 -7.89
N ALA A 80 -9.75 4.54 -7.42
CA ALA A 80 -9.16 3.21 -7.61
C ALA A 80 -9.03 2.51 -6.27
N GLN A 81 -9.51 1.27 -6.19
CA GLN A 81 -9.52 0.50 -4.95
C GLN A 81 -9.26 -0.98 -5.21
N TYR A 82 -8.41 -1.58 -4.34
CA TYR A 82 -8.17 -3.01 -4.36
C TYR A 82 -9.34 -3.78 -3.75
N LEU A 83 -9.73 -3.46 -2.52
CA LEU A 83 -10.76 -4.16 -1.77
C LEU A 83 -12.00 -3.29 -1.58
N TYR A 84 -13.12 -3.74 -2.13
CA TYR A 84 -14.44 -3.14 -1.96
C TYR A 84 -15.42 -4.27 -1.66
N GLU A 85 -15.88 -4.36 -0.41
CA GLU A 85 -16.77 -5.40 0.08
C GLU A 85 -18.10 -4.82 0.54
N ASP A 86 -19.14 -5.66 0.51
CA ASP A 86 -20.45 -5.27 1.00
C ASP A 86 -20.40 -4.89 2.47
N GLY A 87 -21.05 -3.80 2.82
CA GLY A 87 -21.10 -3.26 4.16
C GLY A 87 -21.78 -1.90 4.23
N SER A 88 -21.84 -1.33 5.41
CA SER A 88 -22.46 -0.02 5.64
C SER A 88 -21.66 1.09 4.94
N ILE A 89 -20.36 1.09 5.11
CA ILE A 89 -19.47 2.09 4.50
C ILE A 89 -19.43 1.98 2.97
N ALA A 90 -19.51 0.75 2.43
CA ALA A 90 -19.53 0.51 0.99
C ALA A 90 -20.80 1.10 0.36
N ARG A 91 -21.96 0.91 0.98
CA ARG A 91 -23.24 1.49 0.53
C ARG A 91 -23.22 3.01 0.63
N GLU A 92 -22.69 3.57 1.73
CA GLU A 92 -22.63 5.02 1.90
C GLU A 92 -21.75 5.69 0.86
N LEU A 93 -20.58 5.13 0.55
CA LEU A 93 -19.71 5.62 -0.51
C LEU A 93 -20.35 5.49 -1.89
N ALA A 94 -20.99 4.35 -2.20
CA ALA A 94 -21.69 4.14 -3.46
C ALA A 94 -22.82 5.16 -3.67
N GLN A 95 -23.58 5.46 -2.61
CA GLN A 95 -24.60 6.51 -2.64
C GLN A 95 -23.99 7.90 -2.88
N ALA A 96 -22.90 8.24 -2.19
CA ALA A 96 -22.22 9.52 -2.36
C ALA A 96 -21.65 9.71 -3.79
N PHE A 97 -21.08 8.66 -4.38
CA PHE A 97 -20.68 8.67 -5.79
C PHE A 97 -21.87 8.85 -6.73
N ALA A 98 -22.93 8.08 -6.53
CA ALA A 98 -24.15 8.16 -7.32
C ALA A 98 -24.83 9.55 -7.22
N GLU A 99 -24.85 10.17 -6.05
CA GLU A 99 -25.34 11.54 -5.86
C GLU A 99 -24.56 12.54 -6.71
N ARG A 100 -23.22 12.41 -6.75
CA ARG A 100 -22.38 13.29 -7.55
C ARG A 100 -22.54 13.05 -9.04
N GLY A 101 -22.60 11.79 -9.48
CA GLY A 101 -22.85 11.46 -10.88
C GLY A 101 -24.20 12.03 -11.37
N ARG A 102 -25.29 11.89 -10.59
CA ARG A 102 -26.57 12.52 -10.89
C ARG A 102 -26.52 14.05 -10.93
N ALA A 103 -25.59 14.66 -10.18
CA ALA A 103 -25.37 16.11 -10.21
C ALA A 103 -24.48 16.56 -11.38
N GLY A 104 -24.08 15.66 -12.29
CA GLY A 104 -23.27 15.95 -13.47
C GLY A 104 -21.77 15.89 -13.26
N VAL A 105 -21.30 15.42 -12.09
CA VAL A 105 -19.86 15.15 -11.84
C VAL A 105 -19.47 13.90 -12.61
N LYS A 106 -18.33 13.91 -13.30
CA LYS A 106 -17.77 12.72 -13.95
C LYS A 106 -17.12 11.82 -12.90
N VAL A 107 -17.68 10.65 -12.67
CA VAL A 107 -17.22 9.71 -11.66
C VAL A 107 -16.69 8.46 -12.32
N ASN A 108 -15.36 8.24 -12.24
CA ASN A 108 -14.68 7.07 -12.78
C ASN A 108 -14.19 6.20 -11.62
N ILE A 109 -14.68 4.97 -11.54
CA ILE A 109 -14.38 4.01 -10.48
C ILE A 109 -13.70 2.79 -11.07
N LEU A 110 -12.54 2.44 -10.55
CA LEU A 110 -11.74 1.28 -10.94
C LEU A 110 -11.54 0.35 -9.76
N LEU A 111 -12.17 -0.80 -9.78
CA LEU A 111 -12.07 -1.82 -8.73
C LEU A 111 -11.15 -2.96 -9.20
N ASP A 112 -10.31 -3.48 -8.32
CA ASP A 112 -9.56 -4.69 -8.66
C ASP A 112 -10.48 -5.90 -8.64
N ASP A 113 -10.49 -6.71 -9.70
CA ASP A 113 -11.43 -7.84 -9.86
C ASP A 113 -11.24 -8.94 -8.82
N HIS A 114 -10.01 -9.11 -8.30
CA HIS A 114 -9.74 -10.10 -7.26
C HIS A 114 -10.16 -9.60 -5.88
N GLY A 115 -9.69 -8.41 -5.49
CA GLY A 115 -9.97 -7.86 -4.17
C GLY A 115 -11.40 -7.37 -3.98
N SER A 116 -12.10 -7.01 -5.08
CA SER A 116 -13.49 -6.53 -5.05
C SER A 116 -14.50 -7.50 -5.69
N GLY A 117 -14.07 -8.76 -5.93
CA GLY A 117 -14.90 -9.75 -6.59
C GLY A 117 -16.16 -10.18 -5.81
N SER A 118 -16.21 -9.89 -4.51
CA SER A 118 -17.35 -10.19 -3.63
C SER A 118 -18.37 -9.04 -3.52
N VAL A 119 -18.09 -7.87 -4.12
CA VAL A 119 -19.03 -6.73 -4.07
C VAL A 119 -20.34 -7.09 -4.78
N SER A 120 -21.48 -6.79 -4.14
CA SER A 120 -22.80 -7.10 -4.70
C SER A 120 -23.11 -6.26 -5.94
N SER A 121 -23.92 -6.85 -6.83
CA SER A 121 -24.45 -6.12 -7.98
C SER A 121 -25.29 -4.92 -7.57
N GLU A 122 -25.97 -4.96 -6.42
CA GLU A 122 -26.76 -3.85 -5.88
C GLU A 122 -25.91 -2.58 -5.68
N ILE A 123 -24.73 -2.73 -5.10
CA ILE A 123 -23.79 -1.60 -4.88
C ILE A 123 -23.29 -1.06 -6.22
N ILE A 124 -22.87 -1.96 -7.12
CA ILE A 124 -22.39 -1.58 -8.47
C ILE A 124 -23.52 -0.89 -9.26
N ASP A 125 -24.74 -1.43 -9.24
CA ASP A 125 -25.89 -0.88 -9.93
C ASP A 125 -26.27 0.50 -9.36
N THR A 126 -26.17 0.70 -8.05
CA THR A 126 -26.38 2.00 -7.41
C THR A 126 -25.44 3.06 -8.00
N MET A 127 -24.16 2.76 -8.13
CA MET A 127 -23.17 3.66 -8.73
C MET A 127 -23.46 3.91 -10.21
N LYS A 128 -23.71 2.86 -11.00
CA LYS A 128 -23.99 2.96 -12.45
C LYS A 128 -25.27 3.72 -12.74
N GLN A 129 -26.35 3.47 -12.01
CA GLN A 129 -27.61 4.22 -12.12
C GLN A 129 -27.46 5.68 -11.70
N GLY A 130 -26.47 6.00 -10.87
CA GLY A 130 -26.05 7.34 -10.56
C GLY A 130 -25.26 8.04 -11.66
N GLY A 131 -24.92 7.35 -12.76
CA GLY A 131 -24.11 7.90 -13.85
C GLY A 131 -22.59 7.72 -13.67
N CYS A 132 -22.16 6.86 -12.73
CA CYS A 132 -20.77 6.54 -12.56
C CYS A 132 -20.29 5.51 -13.61
N GLU A 133 -19.09 5.70 -14.13
CA GLU A 133 -18.36 4.68 -14.90
C GLU A 133 -17.63 3.74 -13.93
N VAL A 134 -18.03 2.47 -13.90
CA VAL A 134 -17.45 1.46 -12.98
C VAL A 134 -16.84 0.34 -13.79
N GLU A 135 -15.52 0.19 -13.65
CA GLU A 135 -14.72 -0.79 -14.37
C GLU A 135 -13.93 -1.69 -13.40
N PHE A 136 -13.57 -2.90 -13.87
CA PHE A 136 -12.82 -3.86 -13.09
C PHE A 136 -11.44 -4.09 -13.70
N PHE A 137 -10.40 -3.84 -12.91
CA PHE A 137 -9.02 -4.06 -13.31
C PHE A 137 -8.74 -5.55 -13.45
N ARG A 138 -8.31 -5.96 -14.65
CA ARG A 138 -7.93 -7.34 -15.01
C ARG A 138 -9.00 -8.38 -14.66
N ARG A 139 -10.23 -8.11 -15.07
CA ARG A 139 -11.36 -9.03 -14.96
C ARG A 139 -11.09 -10.29 -15.78
N ILE A 140 -11.39 -11.46 -15.20
CA ILE A 140 -11.44 -12.71 -15.93
C ILE A 140 -12.81 -12.80 -16.59
N ASP A 141 -12.85 -12.57 -17.88
CA ASP A 141 -14.02 -12.84 -18.74
C ASP A 141 -13.99 -14.25 -19.33
N ALA A 142 -15.04 -14.62 -20.07
CA ALA A 142 -15.12 -15.93 -20.74
C ALA A 142 -13.95 -16.17 -21.71
N GLU A 143 -13.40 -15.12 -22.31
CA GLU A 143 -12.23 -15.22 -23.18
C GLU A 143 -10.95 -15.55 -22.39
N GLY A 144 -10.82 -15.09 -21.13
CA GLY A 144 -9.70 -15.43 -20.24
C GLY A 144 -9.61 -16.91 -19.94
N ILE A 145 -10.75 -17.62 -19.91
CA ILE A 145 -10.79 -19.09 -19.71
C ILE A 145 -10.32 -19.83 -20.98
N VAL A 146 -10.61 -19.29 -22.16
CA VAL A 146 -10.23 -19.89 -23.46
C VAL A 146 -8.75 -19.69 -23.75
N PHE A 147 -8.16 -18.57 -23.30
CA PHE A 147 -6.78 -18.20 -23.55
C PHE A 147 -5.95 -18.21 -22.26
N PRO A 148 -5.29 -19.34 -21.91
CA PRO A 148 -4.58 -19.51 -20.63
C PRO A 148 -3.51 -18.45 -20.33
N TRP A 149 -2.92 -17.80 -21.35
CA TRP A 149 -1.95 -16.72 -21.15
C TRP A 149 -2.58 -15.44 -20.53
N LYS A 150 -3.90 -15.24 -20.66
CA LYS A 150 -4.61 -14.17 -19.95
C LYS A 150 -4.62 -14.45 -18.43
N LEU A 151 -4.64 -15.72 -18.01
CA LEU A 151 -4.55 -16.11 -16.60
C LEU A 151 -3.20 -15.74 -15.97
N LEU A 152 -2.12 -15.70 -16.75
CA LEU A 152 -0.82 -15.27 -16.25
C LEU A 152 -0.84 -13.79 -15.83
N ARG A 153 -1.60 -12.96 -16.55
CA ARG A 153 -1.77 -11.54 -16.20
C ARG A 153 -2.65 -11.33 -14.97
N TYR A 154 -3.47 -12.33 -14.59
CA TYR A 154 -4.34 -12.26 -13.41
C TYR A 154 -3.55 -12.24 -12.10
N ASN A 155 -2.33 -12.75 -12.07
CA ASN A 155 -1.47 -12.71 -10.88
C ASN A 155 -0.98 -11.28 -10.54
N TYR A 156 -0.97 -10.37 -11.52
CA TYR A 156 -0.59 -8.97 -11.30
C TYR A 156 -1.82 -8.14 -10.95
N ARG A 157 -1.92 -7.63 -9.73
CA ARG A 157 -3.10 -6.90 -9.22
C ARG A 157 -2.84 -5.41 -9.08
N SER A 158 -3.90 -4.61 -9.10
CA SER A 158 -3.82 -3.20 -8.73
C SER A 158 -4.09 -3.04 -7.24
N HIS A 159 -3.03 -2.88 -6.46
CA HIS A 159 -3.12 -2.64 -5.03
C HIS A 159 -3.08 -1.13 -4.68
N ARG A 160 -3.18 -0.29 -5.71
CA ARG A 160 -3.28 1.17 -5.55
C ARG A 160 -4.59 1.55 -4.88
N ARG A 161 -4.51 2.45 -3.92
CA ARG A 161 -5.63 3.09 -3.26
C ARG A 161 -5.55 4.57 -3.55
N VAL A 162 -6.42 5.03 -4.41
CA VAL A 162 -6.41 6.42 -4.90
C VAL A 162 -7.84 6.93 -4.96
N LEU A 163 -8.09 8.07 -4.32
CA LEU A 163 -9.26 8.89 -4.56
C LEU A 163 -8.77 10.29 -4.91
N VAL A 164 -9.19 10.82 -6.05
CA VAL A 164 -8.91 12.22 -6.41
C VAL A 164 -10.23 12.92 -6.75
N ILE A 165 -10.40 14.10 -6.17
CA ILE A 165 -11.60 14.92 -6.30
C ILE A 165 -11.21 16.23 -6.97
N ASP A 166 -11.89 16.56 -8.09
CA ASP A 166 -11.70 17.75 -8.91
C ASP A 166 -10.23 17.98 -9.34
N GLY A 167 -9.41 16.92 -9.35
CA GLY A 167 -7.97 17.01 -9.58
C GLY A 167 -7.20 17.80 -8.51
N ARG A 168 -7.82 18.14 -7.36
CA ARG A 168 -7.30 19.10 -6.35
C ARG A 168 -7.09 18.50 -4.97
N ILE A 169 -7.91 17.51 -4.59
CA ILE A 169 -7.82 16.79 -3.31
C ILE A 169 -7.55 15.34 -3.61
N GLY A 170 -6.57 14.76 -2.93
CA GLY A 170 -6.20 13.36 -3.08
C GLY A 170 -6.22 12.60 -1.78
N PHE A 171 -6.52 11.29 -1.82
CA PHE A 171 -6.39 10.37 -0.70
C PHE A 171 -5.60 9.14 -1.16
N THR A 172 -4.72 8.66 -0.26
CA THR A 172 -4.02 7.38 -0.41
C THR A 172 -3.68 6.80 0.95
N GLY A 173 -3.29 5.52 0.99
CA GLY A 173 -2.96 4.82 2.24
C GLY A 173 -3.19 3.32 2.16
N GLY A 174 -3.47 2.70 3.31
CA GLY A 174 -3.73 1.26 3.42
C GLY A 174 -5.22 0.86 3.39
N TYR A 175 -6.15 1.82 3.43
CA TYR A 175 -7.58 1.56 3.61
C TYR A 175 -8.20 0.63 2.57
N GLY A 176 -9.08 -0.26 3.03
CA GLY A 176 -10.06 -0.98 2.21
C GLY A 176 -11.45 -0.38 2.39
N ILE A 177 -12.36 -0.67 1.46
CA ILE A 177 -13.77 -0.34 1.62
C ILE A 177 -14.50 -1.58 2.16
N SER A 178 -14.52 -1.68 3.48
CA SER A 178 -15.20 -2.73 4.23
C SER A 178 -15.47 -2.21 5.65
N ASP A 179 -16.51 -2.73 6.29
CA ASP A 179 -16.85 -2.34 7.67
C ASP A 179 -15.71 -2.70 8.66
N ALA A 180 -14.83 -3.63 8.31
CA ALA A 180 -13.62 -3.92 9.07
C ALA A 180 -12.64 -2.72 9.17
N TRP A 181 -12.63 -1.80 8.21
CA TRP A 181 -11.82 -0.57 8.27
C TRP A 181 -12.53 0.60 8.94
N THR A 182 -13.77 0.44 9.41
CA THR A 182 -14.46 1.49 10.20
C THR A 182 -13.92 1.54 11.64
N GLY A 183 -14.34 2.53 12.42
CA GLY A 183 -13.96 2.64 13.83
C GLY A 183 -12.53 3.18 14.06
N ASP A 184 -11.99 2.92 15.24
CA ASP A 184 -10.74 3.51 15.75
C ASP A 184 -9.54 2.56 15.72
N GLY A 185 -9.71 1.33 15.21
CA GLY A 185 -8.64 0.34 15.10
C GLY A 185 -8.18 -0.25 16.44
N ARG A 186 -9.03 -0.22 17.48
CA ARG A 186 -8.69 -0.66 18.85
C ARG A 186 -9.54 -1.81 19.34
N THR A 187 -10.38 -2.37 18.50
CA THR A 187 -11.16 -3.58 18.77
C THR A 187 -10.99 -4.58 17.61
N PRO A 188 -11.14 -5.88 17.85
CA PRO A 188 -10.92 -6.91 16.81
C PRO A 188 -11.72 -6.70 15.52
N GLU A 189 -12.90 -6.06 15.62
CA GLU A 189 -13.80 -5.80 14.51
C GLU A 189 -13.33 -4.66 13.60
N HIS A 190 -12.41 -3.79 14.11
CA HIS A 190 -12.00 -2.56 13.44
C HIS A 190 -10.49 -2.52 13.24
N TRP A 191 -10.06 -2.64 11.99
CA TRP A 191 -8.64 -2.70 11.64
C TRP A 191 -7.92 -1.37 11.82
N ARG A 192 -6.69 -1.45 12.28
CA ARG A 192 -5.80 -0.32 12.47
C ARG A 192 -5.11 0.05 11.15
N ASP A 193 -5.36 1.27 10.66
CA ASP A 193 -4.72 1.72 9.42
C ASP A 193 -4.28 3.20 9.49
N THR A 194 -3.44 3.61 8.54
CA THR A 194 -2.94 4.98 8.43
C THR A 194 -3.04 5.44 6.97
N ASN A 195 -3.67 6.57 6.78
CA ASN A 195 -3.99 7.13 5.47
C ASN A 195 -3.59 8.61 5.39
N ALA A 196 -3.65 9.18 4.22
CA ALA A 196 -3.32 10.58 4.00
C ALA A 196 -4.35 11.25 3.09
N ARG A 197 -4.73 12.48 3.45
CA ARG A 197 -5.42 13.44 2.62
C ARG A 197 -4.41 14.50 2.15
N ILE A 198 -4.43 14.83 0.87
CA ILE A 198 -3.40 15.63 0.21
C ILE A 198 -4.07 16.77 -0.56
N GLU A 199 -3.56 17.98 -0.41
CA GLU A 199 -3.85 19.13 -1.27
C GLU A 199 -2.54 19.71 -1.80
N GLY A 200 -2.57 20.31 -3.00
CA GLY A 200 -1.42 20.92 -3.63
C GLY A 200 -0.84 20.13 -4.79
N PRO A 201 0.37 20.49 -5.26
CA PRO A 201 0.94 19.97 -6.50
C PRO A 201 1.12 18.46 -6.59
N LEU A 202 1.18 17.72 -5.46
CA LEU A 202 1.29 16.26 -5.44
C LEU A 202 0.06 15.54 -5.95
N VAL A 203 -1.12 16.16 -5.90
CA VAL A 203 -2.39 15.52 -6.31
C VAL A 203 -2.36 15.09 -7.77
N ARG A 204 -1.65 15.84 -8.65
CA ARG A 204 -1.50 15.48 -10.07
C ARG A 204 -0.85 14.11 -10.29
N PHE A 205 0.03 13.67 -9.37
CA PHE A 205 0.70 12.38 -9.49
C PHE A 205 -0.17 11.22 -9.00
N LEU A 206 -1.05 11.46 -8.01
CA LEU A 206 -2.13 10.52 -7.67
C LEU A 206 -3.10 10.36 -8.85
N GLN A 207 -3.51 11.49 -9.45
CA GLN A 207 -4.35 11.49 -10.64
C GLN A 207 -3.70 10.76 -11.81
N ALA A 208 -2.40 10.95 -12.03
CA ALA A 208 -1.65 10.24 -13.07
C ALA A 208 -1.56 8.73 -12.80
N ALA A 209 -1.46 8.31 -11.53
CA ALA A 209 -1.46 6.90 -11.17
C ALA A 209 -2.83 6.24 -11.45
N PHE A 210 -3.93 6.96 -11.19
CA PHE A 210 -5.27 6.51 -11.58
C PHE A 210 -5.39 6.43 -13.11
N ALA A 211 -5.01 7.50 -13.83
CA ALA A 211 -5.12 7.60 -15.28
C ALA A 211 -4.37 6.46 -16.01
N GLU A 212 -3.21 6.06 -15.49
CA GLU A 212 -2.44 4.90 -16.00
C GLU A 212 -3.24 3.59 -15.88
N SER A 213 -3.78 3.29 -14.69
CA SER A 213 -4.55 2.07 -14.47
C SER A 213 -5.89 2.09 -15.23
N TRP A 214 -6.52 3.25 -15.35
CA TRP A 214 -7.73 3.46 -16.15
C TRP A 214 -7.48 3.19 -17.63
N LEU A 215 -6.42 3.78 -18.19
CA LEU A 215 -6.03 3.56 -19.59
C LEU A 215 -5.70 2.07 -19.86
N GLU A 216 -4.97 1.41 -18.94
CA GLU A 216 -4.66 -0.02 -19.06
C GLU A 216 -5.94 -0.88 -19.11
N THR A 217 -6.97 -0.49 -18.38
CA THR A 217 -8.21 -1.25 -18.26
C THR A 217 -9.18 -1.00 -19.39
N THR A 218 -9.39 0.27 -19.73
CA THR A 218 -10.48 0.71 -20.64
C THR A 218 -10.00 1.04 -22.05
N GLY A 219 -8.70 1.28 -22.23
CA GLY A 219 -8.17 1.87 -23.47
C GLY A 219 -8.46 3.37 -23.63
N ILE A 220 -9.09 4.02 -22.62
CA ILE A 220 -9.49 5.43 -22.67
C ILE A 220 -8.52 6.26 -21.84
N ALA A 221 -7.89 7.26 -22.48
CA ALA A 221 -7.08 8.25 -21.76
C ALA A 221 -7.99 9.34 -21.18
N ILE A 222 -7.89 9.58 -19.88
CA ILE A 222 -8.50 10.76 -19.24
C ILE A 222 -7.52 11.92 -19.21
N GLY A 223 -8.01 13.16 -19.36
CA GLY A 223 -7.17 14.34 -19.45
C GLY A 223 -7.97 15.65 -19.41
N GLY A 224 -7.29 16.74 -19.68
CA GLY A 224 -7.90 18.08 -19.66
C GLY A 224 -7.87 18.73 -18.27
N GLU A 225 -8.29 20.00 -18.20
CA GLU A 225 -8.26 20.81 -16.98
C GLU A 225 -9.15 20.28 -15.85
N GLU A 226 -10.17 19.53 -16.18
CA GLU A 226 -11.10 18.93 -15.20
C GLU A 226 -10.45 17.82 -14.37
N TYR A 227 -9.51 17.05 -14.97
CA TYR A 227 -8.74 16.00 -14.27
C TYR A 227 -7.37 16.46 -13.82
N PHE A 228 -6.75 17.37 -14.57
CA PHE A 228 -5.41 17.91 -14.32
C PHE A 228 -5.42 19.45 -14.29
N PRO A 229 -6.12 20.06 -13.32
CA PRO A 229 -6.14 21.51 -13.20
C PRO A 229 -4.77 22.05 -12.83
N ARG A 230 -4.56 23.34 -13.09
CA ARG A 230 -3.42 24.04 -12.49
C ARG A 230 -3.58 24.03 -10.97
N LEU A 231 -2.54 23.51 -10.29
CA LEU A 231 -2.51 23.38 -8.83
C LEU A 231 -1.66 24.49 -8.23
N GLU A 232 -2.23 25.16 -7.22
CA GLU A 232 -1.55 26.15 -6.42
C GLU A 232 -0.92 25.52 -5.17
N THR A 233 0.01 26.25 -4.55
CA THR A 233 0.56 25.87 -3.24
C THR A 233 -0.54 25.86 -2.19
N ALA A 234 -0.70 24.73 -1.48
CA ALA A 234 -1.70 24.53 -0.43
C ALA A 234 -1.09 24.55 0.99
N GLY A 235 0.23 24.39 1.09
CA GLY A 235 0.97 24.32 2.35
C GLY A 235 2.48 24.35 2.11
N ASN A 236 3.24 23.86 3.07
CA ASN A 236 4.71 23.92 3.05
C ASN A 236 5.38 22.55 2.99
N VAL A 237 4.60 21.47 2.91
CA VAL A 237 5.16 20.12 2.92
C VAL A 237 5.79 19.80 1.56
N THR A 238 7.01 19.23 1.61
CA THR A 238 7.69 18.66 0.47
C THR A 238 7.50 17.15 0.46
N GLY A 239 7.18 16.59 -0.70
CA GLY A 239 6.95 15.16 -0.83
C GLY A 239 7.00 14.67 -2.27
N GLN A 240 6.78 13.39 -2.46
CA GLN A 240 6.63 12.75 -3.76
C GLN A 240 5.59 11.63 -3.70
N ILE A 241 5.01 11.30 -4.83
CA ILE A 241 4.18 10.11 -5.02
C ILE A 241 4.98 9.09 -5.82
N VAL A 242 5.33 7.99 -5.17
CA VAL A 242 6.06 6.89 -5.82
C VAL A 242 5.07 5.80 -6.18
N LYS A 243 4.99 5.48 -7.46
CA LYS A 243 4.17 4.39 -7.98
C LYS A 243 5.07 3.30 -8.56
N SER A 244 4.66 2.05 -8.44
CA SER A 244 5.28 0.93 -9.14
C SER A 244 4.25 0.22 -10.02
N SER A 245 4.72 -0.37 -11.12
CA SER A 245 3.92 -1.18 -12.01
C SER A 245 4.80 -2.29 -12.59
N PRO A 246 4.60 -3.54 -12.19
CA PRO A 246 5.44 -4.66 -12.63
C PRO A 246 5.38 -4.89 -14.14
N THR A 247 4.25 -4.60 -14.78
CA THR A 247 4.11 -4.67 -16.24
C THR A 247 4.99 -3.68 -16.98
N GLY A 248 5.43 -2.60 -16.31
CA GLY A 248 6.42 -1.65 -16.80
C GLY A 248 7.86 -1.96 -16.37
N GLY A 249 8.08 -3.07 -15.61
CA GLY A 249 9.41 -3.43 -15.09
C GLY A 249 9.90 -2.48 -14.00
N SER A 250 8.99 -1.87 -13.23
CA SER A 250 9.33 -0.82 -12.29
C SER A 250 9.43 -1.32 -10.85
N PHE A 251 10.58 -1.06 -10.22
CA PHE A 251 10.89 -1.42 -8.83
C PHE A 251 11.02 -0.19 -7.93
N GLN A 252 10.31 0.90 -8.25
CA GLN A 252 10.48 2.19 -7.58
C GLN A 252 10.24 2.11 -6.08
N ASN A 253 9.17 1.44 -5.64
CA ASN A 253 8.87 1.30 -4.20
C ASN A 253 9.92 0.43 -3.48
N TYR A 254 10.46 -0.59 -4.13
CA TYR A 254 11.58 -1.36 -3.61
C TYR A 254 12.82 -0.49 -3.40
N MET A 255 13.19 0.28 -4.42
CA MET A 255 14.34 1.19 -4.35
C MET A 255 14.12 2.32 -3.34
N LEU A 256 12.88 2.85 -3.24
CA LEU A 256 12.52 3.83 -2.22
C LEU A 256 12.82 3.32 -0.81
N PHE A 257 12.36 2.11 -0.48
CA PHE A 257 12.55 1.52 0.86
C PHE A 257 14.03 1.18 1.10
N LEU A 258 14.68 0.55 0.14
CA LEU A 258 16.06 0.12 0.26
C LEU A 258 17.02 1.30 0.45
N LEU A 259 16.88 2.38 -0.33
CA LEU A 259 17.67 3.60 -0.20
C LEU A 259 17.41 4.28 1.14
N SER A 260 16.15 4.37 1.58
CA SER A 260 15.80 5.02 2.85
C SER A 260 16.35 4.29 4.06
N ILE A 261 16.29 2.94 4.08
CA ILE A 261 16.86 2.09 5.14
C ILE A 261 18.40 2.26 5.21
N ASN A 262 19.06 2.22 4.05
CA ASN A 262 20.51 2.35 4.02
C ASN A 262 21.01 3.75 4.41
N SER A 263 20.19 4.78 4.19
CA SER A 263 20.50 6.18 4.48
C SER A 263 20.22 6.60 5.92
N ALA A 264 19.57 5.74 6.72
CA ALA A 264 19.23 6.01 8.11
C ALA A 264 20.48 6.17 9.01
N LYS A 265 20.41 7.11 9.96
CA LYS A 265 21.46 7.41 10.95
C LYS A 265 21.08 7.12 12.39
N THR A 266 19.80 7.31 12.74
CA THR A 266 19.37 7.25 14.15
C THR A 266 18.24 6.25 14.38
N SER A 267 17.22 6.24 13.53
CA SER A 267 16.05 5.38 13.74
C SER A 267 15.33 5.00 12.46
N ILE A 268 14.79 3.78 12.45
CA ILE A 268 13.86 3.28 11.46
C ILE A 268 12.66 2.71 12.21
N ARG A 269 11.44 3.14 11.88
CA ARG A 269 10.19 2.56 12.38
C ARG A 269 9.35 2.08 11.22
N ILE A 270 9.03 0.80 11.21
CA ILE A 270 8.25 0.16 10.15
C ILE A 270 6.96 -0.37 10.76
N THR A 271 5.82 -0.02 10.19
CA THR A 271 4.55 -0.70 10.44
C THR A 271 4.08 -1.35 9.15
N ASN A 272 3.82 -2.66 9.16
CA ASN A 272 3.44 -3.36 7.94
C ASN A 272 2.63 -4.63 8.26
N PRO A 273 1.52 -4.93 7.54
CA PRO A 273 0.70 -6.12 7.81
C PRO A 273 1.35 -7.41 7.32
N TYR A 274 2.05 -7.36 6.19
CA TYR A 274 2.70 -8.51 5.56
C TYR A 274 4.18 -8.23 5.41
N PHE A 275 4.98 -8.80 6.32
CA PHE A 275 6.41 -8.48 6.44
C PHE A 275 7.24 -9.71 6.11
N MET A 276 7.60 -9.84 4.85
CA MET A 276 8.42 -10.93 4.31
C MET A 276 9.54 -10.34 3.45
N PRO A 277 10.51 -9.64 4.08
CA PRO A 277 11.62 -9.03 3.36
C PRO A 277 12.45 -10.10 2.65
N ASP A 278 12.93 -9.78 1.45
CA ASP A 278 13.95 -10.59 0.80
C ASP A 278 15.30 -10.49 1.52
N ASP A 279 16.29 -11.25 1.05
CA ASP A 279 17.60 -11.30 1.68
C ASP A 279 18.30 -9.92 1.64
N VAL A 280 18.11 -9.13 0.58
CA VAL A 280 18.72 -7.80 0.42
C VAL A 280 18.13 -6.81 1.43
N MET A 281 16.79 -6.79 1.57
CA MET A 281 16.12 -5.93 2.56
C MET A 281 16.43 -6.36 3.99
N THR A 282 16.47 -7.68 4.25
CA THR A 282 16.85 -8.23 5.56
C THR A 282 18.28 -7.79 5.92
N GLU A 283 19.22 -7.94 5.00
CA GLU A 283 20.62 -7.53 5.20
C GLU A 283 20.74 -6.00 5.40
N ALA A 284 19.96 -5.19 4.66
CA ALA A 284 19.95 -3.74 4.80
C ALA A 284 19.48 -3.31 6.19
N LEU A 285 18.44 -3.93 6.74
CA LEU A 285 17.93 -3.67 8.08
C LEU A 285 18.93 -4.09 9.16
N VAL A 286 19.52 -5.27 9.04
CA VAL A 286 20.53 -5.77 9.97
C VAL A 286 21.79 -4.89 9.93
N LYS A 287 22.26 -4.48 8.75
CA LYS A 287 23.37 -3.54 8.60
C LYS A 287 23.04 -2.16 9.21
N ALA A 288 21.83 -1.67 9.09
CA ALA A 288 21.41 -0.43 9.74
C ALA A 288 21.50 -0.55 11.26
N ALA A 289 21.00 -1.63 11.86
CA ALA A 289 21.13 -1.91 13.28
C ALA A 289 22.61 -2.04 13.70
N GLY A 290 23.43 -2.72 12.91
CA GLY A 290 24.88 -2.84 13.13
C GLY A 290 25.66 -1.49 13.07
N ARG A 291 25.11 -0.47 12.39
CA ARG A 291 25.62 0.91 12.41
C ARG A 291 25.18 1.72 13.64
N GLY A 292 24.37 1.12 14.53
CA GLY A 292 23.79 1.79 15.70
C GLY A 292 22.45 2.48 15.45
N VAL A 293 21.82 2.25 14.29
CA VAL A 293 20.45 2.74 14.01
C VAL A 293 19.45 1.90 14.80
N ARG A 294 18.57 2.56 15.55
CA ARG A 294 17.47 1.86 16.22
C ARG A 294 16.41 1.46 15.21
N VAL A 295 16.18 0.16 15.07
CA VAL A 295 15.17 -0.40 14.14
C VAL A 295 14.06 -1.07 14.94
N ASP A 296 12.85 -0.50 14.84
CA ASP A 296 11.64 -1.00 15.47
C ASP A 296 10.62 -1.38 14.39
N ILE A 297 10.06 -2.60 14.45
CA ILE A 297 9.10 -3.12 13.48
C ILE A 297 7.81 -3.51 14.20
N LEU A 298 6.69 -2.98 13.76
CA LEU A 298 5.36 -3.26 14.29
C LEU A 298 4.54 -4.05 13.27
N LEU A 299 4.11 -5.23 13.65
CA LEU A 299 3.42 -6.21 12.83
C LEU A 299 2.07 -6.59 13.45
N PRO A 300 1.13 -7.16 12.71
CA PRO A 300 -0.11 -7.65 13.30
C PRO A 300 0.15 -8.88 14.18
N GLY A 301 -0.50 -8.91 15.35
CA GLY A 301 -0.53 -10.09 16.23
C GLY A 301 -1.63 -11.07 15.88
N GLU A 302 -2.65 -10.60 15.17
CA GLU A 302 -3.70 -11.39 14.51
C GLU A 302 -3.74 -11.00 13.05
N ILE A 303 -4.07 -11.93 12.16
CA ILE A 303 -4.01 -11.74 10.72
C ILE A 303 -5.18 -12.42 10.03
N ASP A 304 -5.56 -11.91 8.88
CA ASP A 304 -6.60 -12.44 7.99
C ASP A 304 -6.19 -13.77 7.29
N SER A 305 -4.87 -14.04 7.19
CA SER A 305 -4.33 -15.23 6.53
C SER A 305 -3.28 -15.93 7.38
N GLN A 306 -3.61 -17.12 7.89
CA GLN A 306 -2.67 -17.95 8.69
C GLN A 306 -1.40 -18.31 7.91
N ILE A 307 -1.50 -18.50 6.60
CA ILE A 307 -0.35 -18.84 5.74
C ILE A 307 0.62 -17.65 5.70
N THR A 308 0.09 -16.45 5.48
CA THR A 308 0.89 -15.21 5.42
C THR A 308 1.52 -14.89 6.78
N TYR A 309 0.77 -15.09 7.88
CA TYR A 309 1.30 -14.93 9.24
C TYR A 309 2.47 -15.88 9.52
N THR A 310 2.30 -17.16 9.17
CA THR A 310 3.33 -18.18 9.35
C THR A 310 4.57 -17.86 8.50
N ALA A 311 4.38 -17.43 7.24
CA ALA A 311 5.46 -17.01 6.36
C ALA A 311 6.20 -15.79 6.91
N SER A 312 5.50 -14.77 7.38
CA SER A 312 6.07 -13.56 7.99
C SER A 312 6.95 -13.91 9.20
N ARG A 313 6.46 -14.74 10.13
CA ARG A 313 7.21 -15.14 11.33
C ARG A 313 8.50 -15.92 11.04
N SER A 314 8.61 -16.58 9.89
CA SER A 314 9.84 -17.27 9.49
C SER A 314 11.02 -16.30 9.29
N HIS A 315 10.75 -15.01 9.00
CA HIS A 315 11.77 -13.99 8.78
C HIS A 315 12.24 -13.28 10.06
N TYR A 316 11.59 -13.50 11.22
CA TYR A 316 11.92 -12.79 12.46
C TYR A 316 13.31 -13.15 13.01
N GLY A 317 13.75 -14.40 12.87
CA GLY A 317 15.01 -14.89 13.47
C GLY A 317 16.23 -14.06 13.12
N PRO A 318 16.58 -13.89 11.84
CA PRO A 318 17.73 -13.09 11.41
C PRO A 318 17.64 -11.63 11.88
N LEU A 319 16.44 -11.04 11.90
CA LEU A 319 16.20 -9.66 12.32
C LEU A 319 16.43 -9.50 13.84
N LEU A 320 15.84 -10.40 14.65
CA LEU A 320 16.02 -10.38 16.11
C LEU A 320 17.48 -10.59 16.51
N LEU A 321 18.19 -11.52 15.86
CA LEU A 321 19.62 -11.74 16.06
C LEU A 321 20.46 -10.54 15.61
N GLY A 322 19.99 -9.80 14.62
CA GLY A 322 20.59 -8.55 14.14
C GLY A 322 20.34 -7.34 15.05
N GLY A 323 19.67 -7.52 16.20
CA GLY A 323 19.40 -6.44 17.17
C GLY A 323 18.19 -5.57 16.83
N ILE A 324 17.29 -6.04 15.97
CA ILE A 324 16.06 -5.35 15.58
C ILE A 324 14.96 -5.71 16.57
N SER A 325 14.19 -4.72 17.01
CA SER A 325 13.01 -4.93 17.87
C SER A 325 11.77 -5.20 17.03
N ILE A 326 11.08 -6.29 17.33
CA ILE A 326 9.82 -6.67 16.68
C ILE A 326 8.69 -6.67 17.71
N TYR A 327 7.57 -6.07 17.35
CA TYR A 327 6.36 -5.97 18.17
C TYR A 327 5.15 -6.51 17.39
N GLU A 328 4.26 -7.18 18.07
CA GLU A 328 2.96 -7.62 17.53
C GLU A 328 1.81 -6.83 18.16
N TYR A 329 1.06 -6.11 17.32
CA TYR A 329 -0.14 -5.37 17.72
C TYR A 329 -1.27 -6.33 18.09
N LYS A 330 -1.91 -6.13 19.24
CA LYS A 330 -2.88 -7.09 19.82
C LYS A 330 -4.31 -6.57 19.89
N ALA A 331 -4.55 -5.27 19.68
CA ALA A 331 -5.90 -4.74 19.82
C ALA A 331 -6.81 -5.07 18.63
N SER A 332 -6.24 -5.15 17.42
CA SER A 332 -6.94 -5.46 16.17
C SER A 332 -5.96 -5.92 15.10
N LEU A 333 -6.44 -6.18 13.88
CA LEU A 333 -5.54 -6.38 12.74
C LEU A 333 -4.87 -5.05 12.37
N MET A 334 -3.52 -5.04 12.45
CA MET A 334 -2.70 -3.91 12.00
C MET A 334 -2.53 -3.98 10.49
N HIS A 335 -3.11 -3.01 9.74
CA HIS A 335 -3.05 -3.01 8.28
C HIS A 335 -2.30 -1.80 7.69
N ALA A 336 -1.74 -0.92 8.51
CA ALA A 336 -0.97 0.24 8.05
C ALA A 336 0.34 -0.17 7.35
N LYS A 337 0.73 0.57 6.31
CA LYS A 337 2.00 0.44 5.60
C LYS A 337 2.73 1.75 5.68
N THR A 338 3.59 1.86 6.68
CA THR A 338 4.32 3.10 6.97
C THR A 338 5.77 2.82 7.33
N ILE A 339 6.65 3.72 6.93
CA ILE A 339 8.05 3.75 7.38
C ILE A 339 8.38 5.18 7.80
N VAL A 340 9.08 5.33 8.90
CA VAL A 340 9.64 6.61 9.37
C VAL A 340 11.13 6.45 9.55
N VAL A 341 11.93 7.38 9.01
CA VAL A 341 13.37 7.37 9.14
C VAL A 341 13.86 8.68 9.74
N ASP A 342 14.63 8.57 10.81
CA ASP A 342 15.34 9.67 11.49
C ASP A 342 14.43 10.84 11.95
N GLY A 343 13.10 10.63 12.03
CA GLY A 343 12.14 11.68 12.38
C GLY A 343 12.07 12.84 11.39
N VAL A 344 12.53 12.65 10.13
CA VAL A 344 12.55 13.67 9.07
C VAL A 344 11.94 13.21 7.77
N TRP A 345 11.80 11.91 7.58
CA TRP A 345 11.26 11.28 6.39
C TRP A 345 10.19 10.25 6.80
N ALA A 346 9.09 10.22 6.06
CA ALA A 346 8.07 9.21 6.28
C ALA A 346 7.38 8.82 4.98
N THR A 347 6.84 7.58 4.92
CA THR A 347 5.98 7.13 3.84
C THR A 347 4.70 6.51 4.38
N ILE A 348 3.60 6.73 3.65
CA ILE A 348 2.27 6.17 3.87
C ILE A 348 1.77 5.66 2.52
N GLY A 349 1.35 4.40 2.43
CA GLY A 349 0.89 3.90 1.13
C GLY A 349 0.28 2.52 1.14
N SER A 350 0.34 1.88 -0.01
CA SER A 350 -0.26 0.57 -0.24
C SER A 350 0.74 -0.59 -0.18
N THR A 351 2.05 -0.31 -0.26
CA THR A 351 3.10 -1.31 -0.46
C THR A 351 3.37 -2.12 0.79
N ASN A 352 3.12 -3.42 0.74
CA ASN A 352 3.58 -4.35 1.76
C ASN A 352 5.08 -4.60 1.63
N PHE A 353 5.67 -5.09 2.71
CA PHE A 353 7.10 -5.42 2.76
C PHE A 353 7.31 -6.88 2.30
N ASP A 354 6.81 -7.19 1.11
CA ASP A 354 6.83 -8.53 0.53
C ASP A 354 7.12 -8.50 -0.98
N ASN A 355 7.48 -9.66 -1.54
CA ASN A 355 7.84 -9.79 -2.94
C ASN A 355 6.66 -9.51 -3.88
N ARG A 356 5.42 -9.82 -3.47
CA ARG A 356 4.23 -9.53 -4.27
C ARG A 356 4.05 -8.03 -4.52
N SER A 357 4.17 -7.22 -3.47
CA SER A 357 4.09 -5.75 -3.57
C SER A 357 5.27 -5.15 -4.33
N PHE A 358 6.47 -5.73 -4.20
CA PHE A 358 7.65 -5.22 -4.87
C PHE A 358 7.74 -5.61 -6.35
N ALA A 359 7.23 -6.79 -6.74
CA ALA A 359 7.48 -7.36 -8.06
C ALA A 359 6.21 -7.70 -8.87
N LEU A 360 5.04 -7.78 -8.26
CA LEU A 360 3.82 -8.27 -8.92
C LEU A 360 2.67 -7.25 -8.93
N ASN A 361 2.50 -6.47 -7.87
CA ASN A 361 1.38 -5.55 -7.77
C ASN A 361 1.71 -4.14 -8.28
N GLN A 362 0.69 -3.46 -8.79
CA GLN A 362 0.74 -2.00 -8.89
C GLN A 362 0.57 -1.43 -7.49
N GLU A 363 1.51 -0.62 -7.04
CA GLU A 363 1.52 0.00 -5.72
C GLU A 363 1.65 1.52 -5.82
N ILE A 364 1.33 2.21 -4.71
CA ILE A 364 1.47 3.65 -4.60
C ILE A 364 1.82 4.06 -3.16
N ASN A 365 2.81 4.94 -3.01
CA ASN A 365 3.19 5.51 -1.71
C ASN A 365 3.31 7.03 -1.81
N LEU A 366 2.72 7.70 -0.83
CA LEU A 366 3.08 9.08 -0.49
C LEU A 366 4.35 9.05 0.35
N THR A 367 5.34 9.82 -0.02
CA THR A 367 6.56 10.03 0.75
C THR A 367 6.69 11.50 1.10
N VAL A 368 7.02 11.81 2.35
CA VAL A 368 7.14 13.18 2.84
C VAL A 368 8.52 13.44 3.44
N TYR A 369 9.02 14.63 3.20
CA TYR A 369 10.28 15.18 3.70
C TYR A 369 9.97 16.34 4.64
N ASP A 370 9.28 16.02 5.76
CA ASP A 370 8.79 17.00 6.70
C ASP A 370 8.90 16.48 8.15
N ARG A 371 9.58 17.24 9.01
CA ARG A 371 9.79 16.87 10.41
C ARG A 371 8.48 16.78 11.20
N GLY A 372 7.54 17.67 10.94
CA GLY A 372 6.27 17.70 11.68
C GLY A 372 5.45 16.44 11.42
N ILE A 373 5.34 16.04 10.15
CA ILE A 373 4.63 14.82 9.77
C ILE A 373 5.41 13.59 10.24
N ALA A 374 6.73 13.53 10.04
CA ALA A 374 7.54 12.39 10.50
C ALA A 374 7.44 12.20 12.02
N GLN A 375 7.53 13.28 12.83
CA GLN A 375 7.34 13.22 14.27
C GLN A 375 5.92 12.80 14.66
N ARG A 376 4.89 13.26 13.92
CA ARG A 376 3.51 12.79 14.11
C ARG A 376 3.40 11.28 13.88
N MET A 377 4.05 10.76 12.84
CA MET A 377 4.09 9.33 12.54
C MET A 377 4.87 8.54 13.62
N GLU A 378 5.93 9.10 14.19
CA GLU A 378 6.63 8.50 15.33
C GLU A 378 5.75 8.43 16.59
N GLN A 379 4.95 9.47 16.86
CA GLN A 379 3.99 9.46 17.97
C GLN A 379 2.91 8.38 17.75
N ILE A 380 2.40 8.25 16.52
CA ILE A 380 1.43 7.22 16.16
C ILE A 380 2.03 5.82 16.40
N PHE A 381 3.26 5.59 15.96
CA PHE A 381 3.96 4.32 16.21
C PHE A 381 4.12 4.05 17.71
N ALA A 382 4.53 5.05 18.49
CA ALA A 382 4.67 4.93 19.94
C ALA A 382 3.33 4.69 20.66
N ASP A 383 2.23 5.25 20.14
CA ASP A 383 0.90 4.99 20.68
C ASP A 383 0.43 3.56 20.36
N ASP A 384 0.72 3.06 19.16
CA ASP A 384 0.40 1.69 18.76
C ASP A 384 1.20 0.66 19.57
N LEU A 385 2.44 0.98 20.00
CA LEU A 385 3.24 0.12 20.88
C LEU A 385 2.58 -0.14 22.24
N LYS A 386 1.71 0.76 22.73
CA LYS A 386 0.97 0.56 23.99
C LYS A 386 -0.01 -0.62 23.93
N TYR A 387 -0.39 -1.02 22.73
CA TYR A 387 -1.29 -2.14 22.43
C TYR A 387 -0.54 -3.34 21.85
N SER A 388 0.79 -3.37 21.99
CA SER A 388 1.63 -4.35 21.33
C SER A 388 2.49 -5.12 22.33
N GLU A 389 2.84 -6.34 21.95
CA GLU A 389 3.76 -7.19 22.71
C GLU A 389 5.09 -7.32 21.99
N PRO A 390 6.23 -7.20 22.70
CA PRO A 390 7.54 -7.46 22.10
C PRO A 390 7.72 -8.95 21.84
N ILE A 391 8.36 -9.26 20.72
CA ILE A 391 8.80 -10.61 20.37
C ILE A 391 10.29 -10.70 20.62
N THR A 392 10.71 -11.52 21.58
CA THR A 392 12.11 -11.83 21.81
C THR A 392 12.57 -13.03 20.97
N TYR A 393 13.90 -13.11 20.75
CA TYR A 393 14.46 -14.27 20.04
C TYR A 393 14.12 -15.58 20.73
N GLU A 394 14.15 -15.63 22.07
CA GLU A 394 13.83 -16.82 22.88
C GLU A 394 12.37 -17.24 22.67
N LYS A 395 11.42 -16.27 22.74
CA LYS A 395 9.99 -16.52 22.48
C LYS A 395 9.79 -17.05 21.06
N TRP A 396 10.42 -16.44 20.06
CA TRP A 396 10.36 -16.88 18.68
C TRP A 396 11.03 -18.25 18.48
N HIS A 397 12.19 -18.50 19.08
CA HIS A 397 12.92 -19.76 18.95
C HIS A 397 12.22 -20.93 19.62
N SER A 398 11.50 -20.70 20.73
CA SER A 398 10.75 -21.71 21.49
C SER A 398 9.38 -22.05 20.91
N ARG A 399 9.01 -21.52 19.72
CA ARG A 399 7.74 -21.83 19.06
C ARG A 399 7.62 -23.33 18.76
N SER A 400 6.38 -23.82 18.74
CA SER A 400 6.07 -25.23 18.64
C SER A 400 6.63 -25.88 17.35
N LEU A 401 6.85 -27.20 17.40
CA LEU A 401 7.26 -27.97 16.22
C LEU A 401 6.21 -27.86 15.10
N TYR A 402 4.94 -27.77 15.46
CA TYR A 402 3.84 -27.56 14.50
C TYR A 402 4.01 -26.25 13.72
N GLU A 403 4.27 -25.12 14.39
CA GLU A 403 4.51 -23.82 13.73
C GLU A 403 5.71 -23.90 12.79
N ARG A 404 6.82 -24.52 13.20
CA ARG A 404 8.01 -24.70 12.35
C ARG A 404 7.73 -25.55 11.11
N VAL A 405 6.93 -26.59 11.25
CA VAL A 405 6.52 -27.44 10.13
C VAL A 405 5.62 -26.66 9.16
N MET A 406 4.68 -25.87 9.68
CA MET A 406 3.82 -25.02 8.86
C MET A 406 4.62 -23.93 8.11
N GLU A 407 5.65 -23.35 8.73
CA GLU A 407 6.59 -22.41 8.06
C GLU A 407 7.30 -23.08 6.86
N MET A 408 7.71 -24.34 7.01
CA MET A 408 8.35 -25.09 5.93
C MET A 408 7.41 -25.34 4.74
N PHE A 409 6.10 -25.51 5.00
CA PHE A 409 5.08 -25.61 3.93
C PHE A 409 4.74 -24.26 3.29
N ALA A 410 4.86 -23.15 4.01
CA ALA A 410 4.67 -21.81 3.47
C ALA A 410 5.88 -21.34 2.63
N PHE A 411 7.08 -21.90 2.86
CA PHE A 411 8.32 -21.50 2.20
C PHE A 411 8.28 -21.53 0.65
N PRO A 412 7.74 -22.58 -0.03
CA PRO A 412 7.72 -22.62 -1.50
C PRO A 412 6.82 -21.57 -2.15
N ILE A 413 5.84 -21.04 -1.40
CA ILE A 413 4.87 -20.06 -1.92
C ILE A 413 5.15 -18.63 -1.44
N LYS A 414 6.18 -18.42 -0.60
CA LYS A 414 6.53 -17.12 -0.03
C LYS A 414 6.77 -16.03 -1.07
N GLU A 415 7.28 -16.39 -2.25
CA GLU A 415 7.53 -15.47 -3.36
C GLU A 415 6.23 -15.08 -4.11
N GLN A 416 5.13 -15.75 -3.82
CA GLN A 416 3.80 -15.51 -4.38
C GLN A 416 2.87 -14.79 -3.38
N LEU A 417 3.23 -14.82 -2.11
CA LEU A 417 2.60 -14.10 -1.00
C LEU A 417 3.24 -12.72 -0.88
#